data_3916a724ea508158fc3b1620cca7a4a1
#
_entry.id   3916a724ea508158fc3b1620cca7a4a1
#
_cell.length_a   1.000
_cell.length_b   1.000
_cell.length_c   1.000
_cell.angle_alpha   90.00
_cell.angle_beta   90.00
_cell.angle_gamma   90.00
#
_symmetry.space_group_name_H-M   'P 1'
#
loop_
_entity.id
_entity.type
_entity.pdbx_description
1 polymer ?
#
loop_
_entity_poly.entity_id
_entity_poly.type
_entity_poly.pdbx_seq_one_letter_code
_entity_poly.pdbx_strand_id
1 'polypeptide(L)'
;MRILVLRALGLGDLLTAVPALRGLRRAHPDAEITLAAPAWLADAVARIDAVDRLLPTEGLVPIDFDSPDLAVNLHGCGPQSTELLRATHPARLITHGVHVPWPAHQHEVLRWCRLLAQFGIACDPDDLHLPPVPRNGEIVVHPGASHGARRWPADRFAAVARALGPDVVVTGSPAEEPLVREVAQGRTRTGDLAGLLDLVAGARLVICGDTGVAHVATAYRTPSVVLFGPVSPAEWGPRSGPHRVLWRGTTGDTFADRPDPGLLGITADEVLDAARSLLGGGPWPGSASSARAMSG
;
A
#
# COMPACT_ATOMS: atom_id res chain seq x y z
N MET A 1 12.40 -20.30 19.79
CA MET A 1 13.13 -19.57 18.73
C MET A 1 12.62 -18.14 18.69
N ARG A 2 13.52 -17.14 18.69
CA ARG A 2 13.15 -15.72 18.58
C ARG A 2 13.57 -15.17 17.22
N ILE A 3 12.62 -14.63 16.49
CA ILE A 3 12.85 -14.06 15.16
C ILE A 3 12.63 -12.55 15.24
N LEU A 4 13.63 -11.76 14.82
CA LEU A 4 13.53 -10.31 14.66
C LEU A 4 13.39 -9.98 13.18
N VAL A 5 12.32 -9.27 12.80
CA VAL A 5 12.12 -8.78 11.44
C VAL A 5 12.17 -7.27 11.44
N LEU A 6 12.98 -6.66 10.58
CA LEU A 6 13.04 -5.20 10.41
C LEU A 6 12.23 -4.76 9.20
N ARG A 7 11.21 -3.91 9.42
CA ARG A 7 10.43 -3.21 8.38
C ARG A 7 9.93 -1.85 8.89
N ALA A 8 10.85 -0.97 9.29
CA ALA A 8 10.56 0.35 9.87
C ALA A 8 10.21 1.38 8.77
N LEU A 9 9.13 1.12 8.03
CA LEU A 9 8.65 1.89 6.87
C LEU A 9 7.13 2.16 6.99
N GLY A 10 6.49 2.55 5.89
CA GLY A 10 5.09 2.93 5.87
C GLY A 10 4.09 1.76 5.81
N LEU A 11 2.79 2.11 5.80
CA LEU A 11 1.69 1.15 5.77
C LEU A 11 1.71 0.25 4.52
N GLY A 12 1.96 0.83 3.34
CA GLY A 12 2.09 0.07 2.09
C GLY A 12 3.22 -0.95 2.14
N ASP A 13 4.37 -0.51 2.69
CA ASP A 13 5.51 -1.39 2.91
C ASP A 13 5.19 -2.56 3.84
N LEU A 14 4.50 -2.30 4.95
CA LEU A 14 4.06 -3.36 5.86
C LEU A 14 3.16 -4.37 5.14
N LEU A 15 2.14 -3.91 4.43
CA LEU A 15 1.17 -4.78 3.78
C LEU A 15 1.77 -5.60 2.64
N THR A 16 2.75 -5.05 1.91
CA THR A 16 3.49 -5.83 0.89
C THR A 16 4.41 -6.90 1.48
N ALA A 17 4.75 -6.83 2.77
CA ALA A 17 5.54 -7.83 3.46
C ALA A 17 4.72 -8.98 4.09
N VAL A 18 3.38 -8.89 4.11
CA VAL A 18 2.50 -9.90 4.71
C VAL A 18 2.79 -11.33 4.23
N PRO A 19 2.97 -11.61 2.92
CA PRO A 19 3.31 -12.95 2.45
C PRO A 19 4.63 -13.48 2.99
N ALA A 20 5.62 -12.61 3.15
CA ALA A 20 6.92 -12.98 3.72
C ALA A 20 6.80 -13.26 5.23
N LEU A 21 6.06 -12.44 5.98
CA LEU A 21 5.79 -12.66 7.41
C LEU A 21 5.06 -13.99 7.63
N ARG A 22 4.04 -14.28 6.83
CA ARG A 22 3.32 -15.56 6.88
C ARG A 22 4.19 -16.74 6.45
N GLY A 23 5.09 -16.55 5.49
CA GLY A 23 6.10 -17.53 5.13
C GLY A 23 7.00 -17.88 6.31
N LEU A 24 7.48 -16.88 7.04
CA LEU A 24 8.27 -17.06 8.27
C LEU A 24 7.48 -17.81 9.34
N ARG A 25 6.21 -17.45 9.57
CA ARG A 25 5.34 -18.14 10.53
C ARG A 25 5.12 -19.61 10.16
N ARG A 26 4.86 -19.92 8.89
CA ARG A 26 4.71 -21.32 8.43
C ARG A 26 5.99 -22.13 8.58
N ALA A 27 7.14 -21.53 8.30
CA ALA A 27 8.44 -22.18 8.46
C ALA A 27 8.85 -22.37 9.93
N HIS A 28 8.34 -21.53 10.81
CA HIS A 28 8.68 -21.50 12.24
C HIS A 28 7.42 -21.30 13.09
N PRO A 29 6.52 -22.31 13.18
CA PRO A 29 5.21 -22.15 13.82
C PRO A 29 5.29 -21.79 15.30
N ASP A 30 6.29 -22.29 16.02
CA ASP A 30 6.49 -22.08 17.46
C ASP A 30 7.47 -20.96 17.80
N ALA A 31 7.90 -20.17 16.80
CA ALA A 31 8.79 -19.04 17.04
C ALA A 31 8.02 -17.81 17.52
N GLU A 32 8.64 -17.02 18.40
CA GLU A 32 8.21 -15.67 18.69
C GLU A 32 8.73 -14.73 17.58
N ILE A 33 7.83 -14.20 16.77
CA ILE A 33 8.15 -13.25 15.68
C ILE A 33 7.91 -11.82 16.16
N THR A 34 8.99 -11.07 16.35
CA THR A 34 8.98 -9.65 16.67
C THR A 34 9.24 -8.83 15.42
N LEU A 35 8.33 -7.92 15.11
CA LEU A 35 8.47 -6.97 14.00
C LEU A 35 8.93 -5.61 14.51
N ALA A 36 10.12 -5.17 14.11
CA ALA A 36 10.61 -3.80 14.33
C ALA A 36 10.03 -2.90 13.24
N ALA A 37 9.04 -2.07 13.63
CA ALA A 37 8.30 -1.16 12.74
C ALA A 37 7.74 0.03 13.53
N PRO A 38 7.30 1.13 12.85
CA PRO A 38 6.75 2.29 13.51
C PRO A 38 5.54 1.97 14.42
N ALA A 39 5.51 2.59 15.60
CA ALA A 39 4.45 2.37 16.60
C ALA A 39 3.05 2.62 16.05
N TRP A 40 2.89 3.61 15.17
CA TRP A 40 1.60 3.96 14.59
C TRP A 40 0.99 2.87 13.70
N LEU A 41 1.78 1.84 13.31
CA LEU A 41 1.30 0.68 12.55
C LEU A 41 0.69 -0.42 13.42
N ALA A 42 0.60 -0.24 14.74
CA ALA A 42 0.15 -1.28 15.69
C ALA A 42 -1.18 -1.92 15.28
N ASP A 43 -2.18 -1.11 14.87
CA ASP A 43 -3.49 -1.62 14.45
C ASP A 43 -3.43 -2.47 13.17
N ALA A 44 -2.53 -2.14 12.26
CA ALA A 44 -2.33 -2.94 11.05
C ALA A 44 -1.56 -4.24 11.37
N VAL A 45 -0.54 -4.17 12.23
CA VAL A 45 0.23 -5.34 12.66
C VAL A 45 -0.67 -6.32 13.41
N ALA A 46 -1.56 -5.85 14.28
CA ALA A 46 -2.51 -6.68 15.02
C ALA A 46 -3.49 -7.46 14.12
N ARG A 47 -3.68 -7.03 12.86
CA ARG A 47 -4.51 -7.74 11.87
C ARG A 47 -3.73 -8.76 11.04
N ILE A 48 -2.40 -8.81 11.22
CA ILE A 48 -1.51 -9.77 10.55
C ILE A 48 -1.27 -10.94 11.53
N ASP A 49 -1.82 -12.09 11.23
CA ASP A 49 -1.78 -13.32 12.04
C ASP A 49 -0.41 -14.02 12.10
N ALA A 50 0.65 -13.33 11.65
CA ALA A 50 2.00 -13.88 11.58
C ALA A 50 3.00 -13.24 12.57
N VAL A 51 2.60 -12.16 13.25
CA VAL A 51 3.47 -11.37 14.14
C VAL A 51 2.95 -11.46 15.57
N ASP A 52 3.84 -11.81 16.51
CA ASP A 52 3.47 -11.92 17.93
C ASP A 52 3.67 -10.60 18.67
N ARG A 53 4.69 -9.82 18.25
CA ARG A 53 5.08 -8.61 18.94
C ARG A 53 5.51 -7.50 17.97
N LEU A 54 5.00 -6.30 18.19
CA LEU A 54 5.54 -5.08 17.58
C LEU A 54 6.62 -4.50 18.50
N LEU A 55 7.82 -4.27 17.95
CA LEU A 55 8.88 -3.48 18.57
C LEU A 55 8.90 -2.10 17.92
N PRO A 56 8.44 -1.04 18.63
CA PRO A 56 8.39 0.31 18.09
C PRO A 56 9.77 0.77 17.62
N THR A 57 9.88 1.10 16.32
CA THR A 57 11.15 1.49 15.69
C THR A 57 10.87 2.52 14.59
N GLU A 58 11.37 3.74 14.76
CA GLU A 58 11.16 4.83 13.81
C GLU A 58 12.35 4.97 12.86
N GLY A 59 12.20 4.46 11.64
CA GLY A 59 13.25 4.49 10.63
C GLY A 59 14.46 3.59 10.95
N LEU A 60 15.64 4.00 10.52
CA LEU A 60 16.90 3.27 10.73
C LEU A 60 17.62 3.77 11.98
N VAL A 61 17.16 3.33 13.15
CA VAL A 61 17.76 3.61 14.46
C VAL A 61 18.22 2.32 15.13
N PRO A 62 19.12 2.38 16.16
CA PRO A 62 19.50 1.20 16.93
C PRO A 62 18.27 0.43 17.46
N ILE A 63 18.30 -0.89 17.30
CA ILE A 63 17.19 -1.77 17.68
C ILE A 63 17.49 -2.37 19.06
N ASP A 64 16.62 -2.11 20.03
CA ASP A 64 16.72 -2.69 21.37
C ASP A 64 16.19 -4.13 21.37
N PHE A 65 17.01 -5.01 20.84
CA PHE A 65 16.76 -6.46 20.79
C PHE A 65 18.12 -7.17 20.76
N ASP A 66 18.31 -8.15 21.63
CA ASP A 66 19.60 -8.84 21.72
C ASP A 66 19.48 -10.33 21.37
N SER A 67 20.49 -10.79 20.63
CA SER A 67 20.73 -12.21 20.30
C SER A 67 19.49 -12.96 19.78
N PRO A 68 18.82 -12.49 18.70
CA PRO A 68 17.77 -13.29 18.06
C PRO A 68 18.38 -14.54 17.41
N ASP A 69 17.64 -15.65 17.41
CA ASP A 69 18.04 -16.85 16.67
C ASP A 69 18.09 -16.59 15.16
N LEU A 70 17.19 -15.73 14.67
CA LEU A 70 17.13 -15.29 13.28
C LEU A 70 16.78 -13.81 13.21
N ALA A 71 17.56 -13.04 12.47
CA ALA A 71 17.20 -11.69 12.04
C ALA A 71 16.89 -11.67 10.55
N VAL A 72 15.85 -10.92 10.15
CA VAL A 72 15.39 -10.83 8.76
C VAL A 72 15.25 -9.37 8.37
N ASN A 73 15.98 -8.97 7.33
CA ASN A 73 15.91 -7.63 6.77
C ASN A 73 14.87 -7.56 5.64
N LEU A 74 13.68 -7.07 5.94
CA LEU A 74 12.65 -6.74 4.96
C LEU A 74 12.55 -5.23 4.72
N HIS A 75 13.57 -4.45 5.17
CA HIS A 75 13.53 -2.98 5.09
C HIS A 75 14.12 -2.45 3.77
N GLY A 76 15.23 -3.03 3.32
CA GLY A 76 15.93 -2.55 2.13
C GLY A 76 17.14 -3.40 1.75
N CYS A 77 17.95 -2.89 0.81
CA CYS A 77 19.14 -3.59 0.32
C CYS A 77 20.37 -3.49 1.26
N GLY A 78 20.28 -2.75 2.36
CA GLY A 78 21.45 -2.40 3.18
C GLY A 78 22.29 -1.26 2.55
N PRO A 79 23.52 -0.95 3.07
CA PRO A 79 24.11 -1.60 4.24
C PRO A 79 23.49 -1.20 5.59
N GLN A 80 22.90 0.00 5.72
CA GLN A 80 22.47 0.58 7.00
C GLN A 80 21.51 -0.34 7.78
N SER A 81 20.45 -0.80 7.13
CA SER A 81 19.47 -1.72 7.75
C SER A 81 20.08 -3.06 8.13
N THR A 82 21.06 -3.54 7.35
CA THR A 82 21.80 -4.77 7.61
C THR A 82 22.71 -4.63 8.84
N GLU A 83 23.41 -3.49 8.97
CA GLU A 83 24.29 -3.22 10.12
C GLU A 83 23.51 -3.10 11.43
N LEU A 84 22.31 -2.47 11.39
CA LEU A 84 21.43 -2.41 12.55
C LEU A 84 21.02 -3.81 13.04
N LEU A 85 20.69 -4.70 12.11
CA LEU A 85 20.38 -6.09 12.48
C LEU A 85 21.60 -6.86 12.97
N ARG A 86 22.80 -6.64 12.40
CA ARG A 86 24.06 -7.25 12.88
C ARG A 86 24.37 -6.81 14.30
N ALA A 87 24.10 -5.56 14.64
CA ALA A 87 24.33 -5.02 15.98
C ALA A 87 23.46 -5.70 17.06
N THR A 88 22.39 -6.41 16.70
CA THR A 88 21.59 -7.24 17.61
C THR A 88 22.20 -8.65 17.85
N HIS A 89 23.37 -8.94 17.29
CA HIS A 89 24.11 -10.20 17.43
C HIS A 89 23.29 -11.45 17.08
N PRO A 90 22.63 -11.51 15.90
CA PRO A 90 21.79 -12.65 15.54
C PRO A 90 22.61 -13.90 15.26
N ALA A 91 22.10 -15.09 15.63
CA ALA A 91 22.75 -16.35 15.26
C ALA A 91 22.73 -16.58 13.72
N ARG A 92 21.67 -16.10 13.04
CA ARG A 92 21.54 -16.12 11.58
C ARG A 92 20.93 -14.79 11.10
N LEU A 93 21.37 -14.34 9.90
CA LEU A 93 20.84 -13.14 9.27
C LEU A 93 20.42 -13.42 7.82
N ILE A 94 19.17 -13.06 7.49
CA ILE A 94 18.63 -13.05 6.13
C ILE A 94 18.56 -11.62 5.64
N THR A 95 19.25 -11.30 4.57
CA THR A 95 19.32 -9.96 3.99
C THR A 95 19.73 -10.00 2.53
N HIS A 96 19.31 -8.99 1.74
CA HIS A 96 19.96 -8.69 0.47
C HIS A 96 21.39 -8.22 0.71
N GLY A 97 22.28 -8.42 -0.27
CA GLY A 97 23.68 -8.03 -0.22
C GLY A 97 24.50 -8.81 -1.23
N VAL A 98 25.77 -9.13 -0.89
CA VAL A 98 26.70 -9.80 -1.81
C VAL A 98 26.20 -11.16 -2.31
N HIS A 99 25.59 -11.97 -1.40
CA HIS A 99 25.14 -13.33 -1.74
C HIS A 99 23.72 -13.39 -2.29
N VAL A 100 22.89 -12.40 -1.99
CA VAL A 100 21.52 -12.29 -2.53
C VAL A 100 21.34 -10.88 -3.08
N PRO A 101 21.63 -10.67 -4.39
CA PRO A 101 21.58 -9.35 -4.99
C PRO A 101 20.19 -8.72 -4.86
N TRP A 102 20.16 -7.38 -4.75
CA TRP A 102 18.93 -6.62 -4.81
C TRP A 102 18.37 -6.63 -6.25
N PRO A 103 17.19 -7.20 -6.49
CA PRO A 103 16.60 -7.20 -7.83
C PRO A 103 15.99 -5.83 -8.14
N ALA A 104 16.49 -5.15 -9.15
CA ALA A 104 15.88 -3.95 -9.68
C ALA A 104 14.51 -4.29 -10.33
N HIS A 105 13.61 -3.31 -10.37
CA HIS A 105 12.32 -3.39 -11.09
C HIS A 105 11.48 -4.63 -10.77
N GLN A 106 11.54 -5.08 -9.53
CA GLN A 106 10.76 -6.21 -9.05
C GLN A 106 9.60 -5.75 -8.19
N HIS A 107 8.45 -6.39 -8.36
CA HIS A 107 7.30 -6.17 -7.47
C HIS A 107 7.68 -6.42 -6.01
N GLU A 108 7.32 -5.48 -5.14
CA GLU A 108 7.77 -5.45 -3.74
C GLU A 108 7.41 -6.73 -2.97
N VAL A 109 6.23 -7.27 -3.17
CA VAL A 109 5.82 -8.58 -2.60
C VAL A 109 6.76 -9.70 -3.04
N LEU A 110 7.07 -9.76 -4.34
CA LEU A 110 7.94 -10.82 -4.89
C LEU A 110 9.37 -10.68 -4.39
N ARG A 111 9.84 -9.48 -4.17
CA ARG A 111 11.18 -9.19 -3.64
C ARG A 111 11.41 -9.93 -2.32
N TRP A 112 10.49 -9.78 -1.40
CA TRP A 112 10.62 -10.39 -0.06
C TRP A 112 10.38 -11.88 -0.07
N CYS A 113 9.42 -12.37 -0.84
CA CYS A 113 9.20 -13.80 -1.03
C CYS A 113 10.43 -14.49 -1.64
N ARG A 114 11.05 -13.88 -2.64
CA ARG A 114 12.27 -14.43 -3.28
C ARG A 114 13.48 -14.37 -2.36
N LEU A 115 13.63 -13.31 -1.57
CA LEU A 115 14.69 -13.26 -0.55
C LEU A 115 14.57 -14.47 0.37
N LEU A 116 13.41 -14.71 0.96
CA LEU A 116 13.20 -15.82 1.91
C LEU A 116 13.38 -17.19 1.23
N ALA A 117 12.97 -17.34 -0.03
CA ALA A 117 13.13 -18.57 -0.79
C ALA A 117 14.60 -18.99 -0.96
N GLN A 118 15.56 -18.02 -1.05
CA GLN A 118 17.00 -18.31 -1.09
C GLN A 118 17.50 -18.99 0.19
N PHE A 119 16.75 -18.88 1.27
CA PHE A 119 17.07 -19.49 2.58
C PHE A 119 16.15 -20.66 2.92
N GLY A 120 15.42 -21.21 1.94
CA GLY A 120 14.54 -22.36 2.09
C GLY A 120 13.19 -22.07 2.73
N ILE A 121 12.80 -20.79 2.85
CA ILE A 121 11.50 -20.38 3.42
C ILE A 121 10.54 -20.09 2.29
N ALA A 122 9.55 -20.97 2.11
CA ALA A 122 8.53 -20.82 1.07
C ALA A 122 7.51 -19.74 1.45
N CYS A 123 7.20 -18.86 0.48
CA CYS A 123 6.16 -17.85 0.60
C CYS A 123 5.18 -17.97 -0.57
N ASP A 124 3.91 -17.73 -0.29
CA ASP A 124 2.89 -17.55 -1.32
C ASP A 124 2.69 -16.05 -1.57
N PRO A 125 3.11 -15.49 -2.70
CA PRO A 125 2.98 -14.06 -2.97
C PRO A 125 1.53 -13.55 -3.03
N ASP A 126 0.56 -14.44 -3.17
CA ASP A 126 -0.87 -14.11 -3.21
C ASP A 126 -1.54 -14.19 -1.83
N ASP A 127 -0.80 -14.61 -0.79
CA ASP A 127 -1.22 -14.65 0.61
C ASP A 127 -1.16 -13.26 1.29
N LEU A 128 -1.74 -12.25 0.62
CA LEU A 128 -1.79 -10.84 1.06
C LEU A 128 -3.01 -10.51 1.91
N HIS A 129 -4.05 -11.36 1.87
CA HIS A 129 -5.38 -10.96 2.30
C HIS A 129 -5.54 -10.98 3.81
N LEU A 130 -6.08 -9.90 4.35
CA LEU A 130 -6.53 -9.80 5.73
C LEU A 130 -7.98 -10.33 5.86
N PRO A 131 -8.42 -10.69 7.09
CA PRO A 131 -9.76 -11.21 7.32
C PRO A 131 -10.83 -10.26 6.76
N PRO A 132 -11.80 -10.77 5.96
CA PRO A 132 -12.81 -9.95 5.34
C PRO A 132 -13.76 -9.33 6.36
N VAL A 133 -14.28 -8.15 6.05
CA VAL A 133 -15.34 -7.49 6.82
C VAL A 133 -16.58 -7.24 5.94
N PRO A 134 -17.78 -7.11 6.53
CA PRO A 134 -18.99 -6.78 5.77
C PRO A 134 -18.87 -5.44 5.05
N ARG A 135 -19.39 -5.34 3.83
CA ARG A 135 -19.46 -4.08 3.08
C ARG A 135 -20.54 -3.16 3.65
N ASN A 136 -20.23 -1.88 3.76
CA ASN A 136 -21.13 -0.84 4.29
C ASN A 136 -21.76 0.05 3.22
N GLY A 137 -21.44 -0.19 1.94
CA GLY A 137 -21.99 0.56 0.81
C GLY A 137 -21.29 1.89 0.51
N GLU A 138 -20.35 2.34 1.33
CA GLU A 138 -19.63 3.62 1.14
C GLU A 138 -18.65 3.56 -0.02
N ILE A 139 -18.45 4.71 -0.68
CA ILE A 139 -17.37 4.93 -1.64
C ILE A 139 -16.32 5.80 -0.96
N VAL A 140 -15.12 5.30 -0.80
CA VAL A 140 -14.02 6.02 -0.16
C VAL A 140 -13.17 6.74 -1.20
N VAL A 141 -12.96 8.04 -1.02
CA VAL A 141 -12.03 8.86 -1.79
C VAL A 141 -10.90 9.31 -0.86
N HIS A 142 -9.66 8.93 -1.18
CA HIS A 142 -8.47 9.33 -0.43
C HIS A 142 -7.54 10.16 -1.31
N PRO A 143 -7.56 11.51 -1.19
CA PRO A 143 -6.77 12.40 -2.04
C PRO A 143 -5.33 12.57 -1.56
N GLY A 144 -5.01 12.13 -0.35
CA GLY A 144 -3.71 12.31 0.29
C GLY A 144 -2.61 11.44 -0.31
N ALA A 145 -1.38 11.92 -0.21
CA ALA A 145 -0.16 11.16 -0.47
C ALA A 145 1.03 11.82 0.24
N SER A 146 2.06 11.02 0.53
CA SER A 146 3.26 11.48 1.26
C SER A 146 4.05 12.56 0.51
N HIS A 147 4.10 12.51 -0.82
CA HIS A 147 4.86 13.43 -1.67
C HIS A 147 3.99 14.06 -2.74
N GLY A 148 4.32 15.29 -3.14
CA GLY A 148 3.59 16.03 -4.16
C GLY A 148 3.49 15.27 -5.49
N ALA A 149 4.56 14.58 -5.89
CA ALA A 149 4.61 13.80 -7.12
C ALA A 149 3.50 12.74 -7.23
N ARG A 150 2.98 12.26 -6.10
CA ARG A 150 1.91 11.25 -6.03
C ARG A 150 0.52 11.84 -5.78
N ARG A 151 0.39 13.19 -5.71
CA ARG A 151 -0.88 13.88 -5.46
C ARG A 151 -1.57 14.22 -6.76
N TRP A 152 -2.68 13.53 -7.03
CA TRP A 152 -3.58 13.94 -8.10
C TRP A 152 -4.34 15.21 -7.70
N PRO A 153 -4.66 16.15 -8.60
CA PRO A 153 -5.27 17.43 -8.25
C PRO A 153 -6.57 17.31 -7.45
N ALA A 154 -6.70 18.12 -6.40
CA ALA A 154 -7.84 18.12 -5.49
C ALA A 154 -9.17 18.44 -6.20
N ASP A 155 -9.16 19.38 -7.14
CA ASP A 155 -10.32 19.74 -7.97
C ASP A 155 -10.85 18.57 -8.80
N ARG A 156 -9.96 17.69 -9.28
CA ARG A 156 -10.33 16.48 -10.01
C ARG A 156 -10.92 15.42 -9.08
N PHE A 157 -10.33 15.20 -7.88
CA PHE A 157 -10.93 14.34 -6.85
C PHE A 157 -12.31 14.87 -6.45
N ALA A 158 -12.47 16.18 -6.28
CA ALA A 158 -13.76 16.81 -5.97
C ALA A 158 -14.80 16.61 -7.09
N ALA A 159 -14.39 16.71 -8.35
CA ALA A 159 -15.27 16.41 -9.49
C ALA A 159 -15.74 14.96 -9.49
N VAL A 160 -14.82 14.00 -9.21
CA VAL A 160 -15.15 12.57 -9.09
C VAL A 160 -16.08 12.33 -7.91
N ALA A 161 -15.79 12.89 -6.74
CA ALA A 161 -16.63 12.76 -5.55
C ALA A 161 -18.05 13.25 -5.78
N ARG A 162 -18.20 14.42 -6.42
CA ARG A 162 -19.48 15.00 -6.79
C ARG A 162 -20.28 14.10 -7.74
N ALA A 163 -19.63 13.57 -8.77
CA ALA A 163 -20.27 12.73 -9.78
C ALA A 163 -20.70 11.35 -9.24
N LEU A 164 -20.06 10.84 -8.19
CA LEU A 164 -20.39 9.57 -7.53
C LEU A 164 -21.49 9.72 -6.46
N GLY A 165 -21.75 10.94 -6.00
CA GLY A 165 -22.93 11.26 -5.18
C GLY A 165 -22.75 11.10 -3.66
N PRO A 166 -23.85 10.98 -2.92
CA PRO A 166 -23.87 11.14 -1.45
C PRO A 166 -23.24 10.00 -0.66
N ASP A 167 -23.01 8.84 -1.29
CA ASP A 167 -22.36 7.70 -0.64
C ASP A 167 -20.83 7.87 -0.50
N VAL A 168 -20.29 8.96 -1.08
CA VAL A 168 -18.86 9.26 -1.00
C VAL A 168 -18.48 9.75 0.39
N VAL A 169 -17.43 9.16 0.94
CA VAL A 169 -16.72 9.60 2.14
C VAL A 169 -15.29 9.97 1.73
N VAL A 170 -14.90 11.22 1.94
CA VAL A 170 -13.52 11.65 1.72
C VAL A 170 -12.73 11.46 3.01
N THR A 171 -11.58 10.79 2.90
CA THR A 171 -10.75 10.45 4.08
C THR A 171 -9.30 10.89 3.93
N GLY A 172 -8.65 11.08 5.05
CA GLY A 172 -7.24 11.41 5.17
C GLY A 172 -6.79 11.37 6.62
N SER A 173 -5.49 11.56 6.84
CA SER A 173 -4.94 11.77 8.18
C SER A 173 -5.40 13.12 8.75
N PRO A 174 -5.27 13.35 10.06
CA PRO A 174 -5.54 14.67 10.66
C PRO A 174 -4.74 15.82 10.01
N ALA A 175 -3.51 15.55 9.58
CA ALA A 175 -2.68 16.54 8.88
C ALA A 175 -3.21 16.89 7.47
N GLU A 176 -4.00 16.02 6.85
CA GLU A 176 -4.60 16.19 5.52
C GLU A 176 -6.01 16.78 5.58
N GLU A 177 -6.52 17.13 6.77
CA GLU A 177 -7.86 17.65 6.93
C GLU A 177 -8.20 18.83 6.02
N PRO A 178 -7.31 19.82 5.75
CA PRO A 178 -7.58 20.87 4.77
C PRO A 178 -7.86 20.34 3.38
N LEU A 179 -7.06 19.37 2.90
CA LEU A 179 -7.23 18.72 1.61
C LEU A 179 -8.54 17.91 1.56
N VAL A 180 -8.85 17.19 2.63
CA VAL A 180 -10.09 16.42 2.75
C VAL A 180 -11.31 17.34 2.62
N ARG A 181 -11.29 18.50 3.28
CA ARG A 181 -12.38 19.50 3.18
C ARG A 181 -12.50 20.12 1.79
N GLU A 182 -11.38 20.37 1.12
CA GLU A 182 -11.36 20.90 -0.24
C GLU A 182 -12.03 19.92 -1.24
N VAL A 183 -11.77 18.63 -1.08
CA VAL A 183 -12.31 17.58 -1.98
C VAL A 183 -13.75 17.20 -1.62
N ALA A 184 -14.12 17.26 -0.35
CA ALA A 184 -15.39 16.73 0.12
C ALA A 184 -16.59 17.52 -0.39
N GLN A 185 -17.64 16.79 -0.79
CA GLN A 185 -18.95 17.34 -1.14
C GLN A 185 -19.99 17.12 -0.02
N GLY A 186 -19.56 16.64 1.16
CA GLY A 186 -20.40 16.31 2.29
C GLY A 186 -19.67 15.51 3.35
N ARG A 187 -19.69 14.19 3.24
CA ARG A 187 -19.18 13.29 4.30
C ARG A 187 -17.65 13.22 4.30
N THR A 188 -17.06 13.46 5.45
CA THR A 188 -15.61 13.33 5.68
C THR A 188 -15.34 12.40 6.85
N ARG A 189 -14.19 11.72 6.82
CA ARG A 189 -13.69 10.94 7.96
C ARG A 189 -12.17 11.07 8.03
N THR A 190 -11.69 11.83 8.99
CA THR A 190 -10.29 11.88 9.39
C THR A 190 -10.13 11.19 10.74
N GLY A 191 -9.06 10.45 10.94
CA GLY A 191 -8.91 9.70 12.19
C GLY A 191 -7.61 8.90 12.26
N ASP A 192 -7.61 7.91 13.12
CA ASP A 192 -6.50 6.98 13.33
C ASP A 192 -6.44 5.88 12.27
N LEU A 193 -5.41 5.06 12.37
CA LEU A 193 -5.18 3.96 11.44
C LEU A 193 -6.28 2.89 11.53
N ALA A 194 -6.76 2.57 12.73
CA ALA A 194 -7.80 1.57 12.91
C ALA A 194 -9.08 1.95 12.15
N GLY A 195 -9.52 3.21 12.31
CA GLY A 195 -10.68 3.75 11.60
C GLY A 195 -10.51 3.79 10.09
N LEU A 196 -9.28 4.09 9.60
CA LEU A 196 -8.97 4.03 8.16
C LEU A 196 -9.05 2.59 7.63
N LEU A 197 -8.46 1.63 8.34
CA LEU A 197 -8.51 0.21 7.96
C LEU A 197 -9.94 -0.30 7.87
N ASP A 198 -10.78 0.02 8.86
CA ASP A 198 -12.20 -0.40 8.89
C ASP A 198 -13.01 0.26 7.77
N LEU A 199 -12.77 1.56 7.53
CA LEU A 199 -13.43 2.30 6.47
C LEU A 199 -13.14 1.70 5.09
N VAL A 200 -11.85 1.47 4.79
CA VAL A 200 -11.41 0.91 3.50
C VAL A 200 -11.86 -0.55 3.37
N ALA A 201 -11.73 -1.35 4.44
CA ALA A 201 -12.15 -2.74 4.45
C ALA A 201 -13.66 -2.90 4.18
N GLY A 202 -14.49 -2.02 4.76
CA GLY A 202 -15.95 -2.02 4.59
C GLY A 202 -16.45 -1.34 3.31
N ALA A 203 -15.65 -0.56 2.62
CA ALA A 203 -16.08 0.18 1.45
C ALA A 203 -16.48 -0.71 0.27
N ARG A 204 -17.46 -0.28 -0.54
CA ARG A 204 -17.78 -0.94 -1.81
C ARG A 204 -16.85 -0.54 -2.95
N LEU A 205 -16.18 0.62 -2.83
CA LEU A 205 -15.17 1.13 -3.76
C LEU A 205 -14.22 2.08 -3.06
N VAL A 206 -12.94 2.04 -3.43
CA VAL A 206 -11.91 3.00 -3.01
C VAL A 206 -11.33 3.69 -4.24
N ILE A 207 -11.12 5.01 -4.17
CA ILE A 207 -10.43 5.79 -5.19
C ILE A 207 -9.29 6.52 -4.50
N CYS A 208 -8.05 6.23 -4.89
CA CYS A 208 -6.86 6.81 -4.27
C CYS A 208 -5.67 6.86 -5.23
N GLY A 209 -4.64 7.58 -4.86
CA GLY A 209 -3.33 7.48 -5.50
C GLY A 209 -2.56 6.22 -5.08
N ASP A 210 -1.33 6.09 -5.57
CA ASP A 210 -0.34 5.08 -5.14
C ASP A 210 0.12 5.41 -3.71
N THR A 211 -0.60 4.87 -2.72
CA THR A 211 -0.43 5.13 -1.28
C THR A 211 -0.72 3.88 -0.45
N GLY A 212 -0.47 3.96 0.86
CA GLY A 212 -0.83 2.89 1.80
C GLY A 212 -2.29 2.44 1.71
N VAL A 213 -3.22 3.36 1.37
CA VAL A 213 -4.65 3.05 1.21
C VAL A 213 -4.92 2.08 0.05
N ALA A 214 -4.16 2.17 -1.05
CA ALA A 214 -4.27 1.21 -2.15
C ALA A 214 -3.90 -0.21 -1.70
N HIS A 215 -2.86 -0.34 -0.86
CA HIS A 215 -2.46 -1.63 -0.30
C HIS A 215 -3.48 -2.16 0.73
N VAL A 216 -4.13 -1.29 1.51
CA VAL A 216 -5.26 -1.69 2.37
C VAL A 216 -6.40 -2.23 1.52
N ALA A 217 -6.78 -1.52 0.46
CA ALA A 217 -7.83 -1.99 -0.46
C ALA A 217 -7.47 -3.36 -1.07
N THR A 218 -6.19 -3.58 -1.42
CA THR A 218 -5.70 -4.87 -1.92
C THR A 218 -5.80 -5.96 -0.84
N ALA A 219 -5.36 -5.68 0.39
CA ALA A 219 -5.38 -6.63 1.50
C ALA A 219 -6.81 -7.08 1.87
N TYR A 220 -7.80 -6.21 1.75
CA TYR A 220 -9.21 -6.54 2.01
C TYR A 220 -10.00 -6.89 0.74
N ARG A 221 -9.35 -6.99 -0.43
CA ARG A 221 -10.01 -7.21 -1.72
C ARG A 221 -11.14 -6.20 -1.97
N THR A 222 -10.99 -4.99 -1.48
CA THR A 222 -11.95 -3.91 -1.72
C THR A 222 -11.77 -3.40 -3.13
N PRO A 223 -12.82 -3.35 -3.95
CA PRO A 223 -12.74 -2.78 -5.29
C PRO A 223 -12.07 -1.41 -5.25
N SER A 224 -11.09 -1.15 -6.13
CA SER A 224 -10.40 0.14 -6.12
C SER A 224 -9.99 0.65 -7.49
N VAL A 225 -9.99 1.98 -7.64
CA VAL A 225 -9.32 2.71 -8.71
C VAL A 225 -8.07 3.34 -8.13
N VAL A 226 -6.91 2.93 -8.62
CA VAL A 226 -5.60 3.40 -8.11
C VAL A 226 -4.89 4.20 -9.19
N LEU A 227 -4.51 5.44 -8.85
CA LEU A 227 -3.88 6.39 -9.75
C LEU A 227 -2.36 6.36 -9.53
N PHE A 228 -1.63 5.90 -10.55
CA PHE A 228 -0.18 5.84 -10.53
C PHE A 228 0.42 7.03 -11.29
N GLY A 229 1.44 7.63 -10.72
CA GLY A 229 2.23 8.71 -11.30
C GLY A 229 3.67 8.23 -11.57
N PRO A 230 4.65 8.69 -10.75
CA PRO A 230 6.08 8.46 -11.01
C PRO A 230 6.56 7.02 -10.77
N VAL A 231 5.71 6.15 -10.21
CA VAL A 231 6.06 4.76 -9.88
C VAL A 231 5.34 3.81 -10.82
N SER A 232 6.02 2.75 -11.22
CA SER A 232 5.41 1.69 -12.04
C SER A 232 4.47 0.80 -11.20
N PRO A 233 3.23 0.57 -11.65
CA PRO A 233 2.36 -0.40 -11.01
C PRO A 233 2.89 -1.84 -11.08
N ALA A 234 3.83 -2.14 -11.96
CA ALA A 234 4.52 -3.43 -11.98
C ALA A 234 5.37 -3.68 -10.73
N GLU A 235 5.76 -2.62 -10.02
CA GLU A 235 6.55 -2.70 -8.78
C GLU A 235 5.69 -2.63 -7.52
N TRP A 236 4.59 -1.85 -7.54
CA TRP A 236 3.80 -1.53 -6.35
C TRP A 236 2.29 -1.71 -6.52
N GLY A 237 1.83 -2.02 -7.73
CA GLY A 237 0.39 -2.13 -8.00
C GLY A 237 -0.27 -3.36 -7.36
N PRO A 238 -1.60 -3.40 -7.31
CA PRO A 238 -2.33 -4.57 -6.86
C PRO A 238 -2.06 -5.77 -7.77
N ARG A 239 -1.68 -6.89 -7.19
CA ARG A 239 -1.35 -8.12 -7.93
C ARG A 239 -2.58 -8.90 -8.41
N SER A 240 -3.65 -8.83 -7.65
CA SER A 240 -4.89 -9.56 -7.94
C SER A 240 -6.07 -8.85 -7.27
N GLY A 241 -7.27 -9.10 -7.77
CA GLY A 241 -8.49 -8.57 -7.17
C GLY A 241 -9.24 -7.59 -8.07
N PRO A 242 -10.32 -7.00 -7.57
CA PRO A 242 -11.19 -6.09 -8.33
C PRO A 242 -10.60 -4.68 -8.37
N HIS A 243 -9.43 -4.51 -8.98
CA HIS A 243 -8.74 -3.22 -9.03
C HIS A 243 -8.63 -2.71 -10.47
N ARG A 244 -8.70 -1.39 -10.66
CA ARG A 244 -8.39 -0.67 -11.89
C ARG A 244 -7.21 0.25 -11.63
N VAL A 245 -6.14 0.06 -12.36
CA VAL A 245 -4.94 0.90 -12.28
C VAL A 245 -4.94 1.85 -13.48
N LEU A 246 -4.84 3.14 -13.22
CA LEU A 246 -4.66 4.17 -14.23
C LEU A 246 -3.22 4.69 -14.15
N TRP A 247 -2.47 4.54 -15.25
CA TRP A 247 -1.06 4.93 -15.35
C TRP A 247 -0.70 5.27 -16.79
N ARG A 248 0.17 6.26 -16.96
CA ARG A 248 0.59 6.73 -18.30
C ARG A 248 1.84 6.06 -18.86
N GLY A 249 2.39 5.07 -18.17
CA GLY A 249 3.55 4.30 -18.66
C GLY A 249 4.89 5.00 -18.45
N THR A 250 4.93 6.09 -17.68
CA THR A 250 6.16 6.85 -17.39
C THR A 250 6.50 6.75 -15.91
N THR A 251 7.81 6.75 -15.60
CA THR A 251 8.33 6.84 -14.23
C THR A 251 9.09 8.16 -14.05
N GLY A 252 9.15 8.65 -12.81
CA GLY A 252 9.76 9.92 -12.48
C GLY A 252 10.31 9.98 -11.05
N ASP A 253 10.59 11.18 -10.56
CA ASP A 253 11.01 11.41 -9.18
C ASP A 253 9.82 11.25 -8.22
N THR A 254 9.87 10.20 -7.42
CA THR A 254 8.82 9.86 -6.45
C THR A 254 8.75 10.81 -5.26
N PHE A 255 9.80 11.59 -5.04
CA PHE A 255 9.95 12.51 -3.90
C PHE A 255 9.74 13.99 -4.28
N ALA A 256 9.46 14.27 -5.56
CA ALA A 256 9.22 15.64 -6.00
C ALA A 256 8.01 16.27 -5.32
N ASP A 257 8.07 17.60 -5.13
CA ASP A 257 7.00 18.38 -4.50
C ASP A 257 5.80 18.65 -5.43
N ARG A 258 6.00 18.53 -6.74
CA ARG A 258 4.96 18.78 -7.75
C ARG A 258 4.39 17.49 -8.29
N PRO A 259 3.10 17.47 -8.62
CA PRO A 259 2.47 16.31 -9.23
C PRO A 259 3.20 15.83 -10.50
N ASP A 260 3.36 14.52 -10.63
CA ASP A 260 3.98 13.91 -11.81
C ASP A 260 3.17 14.19 -13.08
N PRO A 261 3.81 14.51 -14.22
CA PRO A 261 3.11 14.78 -15.47
C PRO A 261 2.23 13.62 -15.96
N GLY A 262 2.65 12.37 -15.75
CA GLY A 262 1.86 11.19 -16.06
C GLY A 262 0.59 11.12 -15.21
N LEU A 263 0.70 11.44 -13.92
CA LEU A 263 -0.45 11.52 -13.01
C LEU A 263 -1.39 12.66 -13.45
N LEU A 264 -0.86 13.82 -13.83
CA LEU A 264 -1.66 14.93 -14.36
C LEU A 264 -2.36 14.59 -15.68
N GLY A 265 -1.83 13.64 -16.45
CA GLY A 265 -2.46 13.14 -17.67
C GLY A 265 -3.73 12.32 -17.43
N ILE A 266 -3.99 11.83 -16.20
CA ILE A 266 -5.20 11.08 -15.86
C ILE A 266 -6.37 12.07 -15.68
N THR A 267 -7.48 11.85 -16.39
CA THR A 267 -8.66 12.72 -16.32
C THR A 267 -9.69 12.21 -15.29
N ALA A 268 -10.59 13.10 -14.83
CA ALA A 268 -11.68 12.74 -13.95
C ALA A 268 -12.66 11.75 -14.62
N ASP A 269 -12.89 11.89 -15.92
CA ASP A 269 -13.78 10.98 -16.67
C ASP A 269 -13.24 9.55 -16.72
N GLU A 270 -11.93 9.37 -16.94
CA GLU A 270 -11.30 8.05 -16.89
C GLU A 270 -11.44 7.39 -15.52
N VAL A 271 -11.28 8.17 -14.44
CA VAL A 271 -11.48 7.68 -13.07
C VAL A 271 -12.94 7.29 -12.83
N LEU A 272 -13.89 8.08 -13.32
CA LEU A 272 -15.32 7.78 -13.23
C LEU A 272 -15.71 6.53 -14.02
N ASP A 273 -15.18 6.34 -15.22
CA ASP A 273 -15.44 5.17 -16.04
C ASP A 273 -14.90 3.90 -15.37
N ALA A 274 -13.67 3.97 -14.82
CA ALA A 274 -13.09 2.89 -14.05
C ALA A 274 -13.91 2.56 -12.79
N ALA A 275 -14.35 3.58 -12.05
CA ALA A 275 -15.18 3.44 -10.86
C ALA A 275 -16.51 2.77 -11.17
N ARG A 276 -17.21 3.23 -12.20
CA ARG A 276 -18.49 2.68 -12.62
C ARG A 276 -18.38 1.23 -13.09
N SER A 277 -17.33 0.89 -13.81
CA SER A 277 -17.07 -0.49 -14.23
C SER A 277 -16.97 -1.45 -13.04
N LEU A 278 -16.39 -1.00 -11.92
CA LEU A 278 -16.27 -1.79 -10.69
C LEU A 278 -17.57 -1.84 -9.89
N LEU A 279 -18.41 -0.82 -9.98
CA LEU A 279 -19.72 -0.76 -9.30
C LEU A 279 -20.81 -1.56 -10.03
N GLY A 280 -20.51 -2.22 -11.16
CA GLY A 280 -21.48 -3.01 -11.93
C GLY A 280 -22.41 -2.17 -12.83
N GLY A 281 -22.08 -0.90 -13.05
CA GLY A 281 -22.79 -0.03 -13.98
C GLY A 281 -22.36 -0.31 -15.43
N GLY A 282 -23.35 -0.52 -16.32
CA GLY A 282 -23.09 -0.52 -17.76
C GLY A 282 -22.47 0.81 -18.26
N PRO A 283 -22.07 0.90 -19.54
CA PRO A 283 -21.44 2.11 -20.07
C PRO A 283 -22.29 3.36 -19.80
N TRP A 284 -21.67 4.36 -19.21
CA TRP A 284 -22.34 5.62 -18.87
C TRP A 284 -22.73 6.38 -20.14
N PRO A 285 -23.92 7.03 -20.20
CA PRO A 285 -24.40 7.75 -21.39
C PRO A 285 -23.50 8.90 -21.86
N GLY A 286 -22.50 9.31 -21.08
CA GLY A 286 -21.56 10.38 -21.42
C GLY A 286 -20.25 9.96 -22.10
N SER A 287 -19.93 8.67 -22.24
CA SER A 287 -18.67 8.20 -22.83
C SER A 287 -18.65 8.18 -24.37
N ALA A 288 -19.72 8.61 -25.04
CA ALA A 288 -19.86 8.58 -26.51
C ALA A 288 -19.38 9.84 -27.24
N SER A 289 -18.69 10.79 -26.58
CA SER A 289 -18.43 12.12 -27.16
C SER A 289 -17.00 12.42 -27.62
N SER A 290 -16.05 11.50 -27.65
CA SER A 290 -14.69 11.79 -28.14
C SER A 290 -14.20 10.98 -29.34
N ALA A 291 -15.06 10.15 -29.95
CA ALA A 291 -14.68 9.34 -31.11
C ALA A 291 -15.12 9.87 -32.47
N ARG A 292 -15.58 11.13 -32.57
CA ARG A 292 -15.96 11.77 -33.84
C ARG A 292 -15.23 13.07 -34.10
N ALA A 293 -13.93 13.03 -34.30
CA ALA A 293 -13.20 14.14 -34.94
C ALA A 293 -11.84 13.70 -35.48
N MET A 294 -11.79 12.61 -36.27
CA MET A 294 -10.67 12.33 -37.19
C MET A 294 -11.18 11.44 -38.33
N SER A 295 -12.06 11.94 -39.13
CA SER A 295 -12.31 11.46 -40.48
C SER A 295 -12.95 12.61 -41.26
N GLY A 296 -12.12 13.41 -41.92
CA GLY A 296 -12.46 14.43 -42.86
C GLY A 296 -11.20 14.94 -43.49
#